data_bfd94e8b541e301fd0178be8c0d56b91
#
_entry.id   bfd94e8b541e301fd0178be8c0d56b91
#
_cell.length_a   1.000
_cell.length_b   1.000
_cell.length_c   1.000
_cell.angle_alpha   90.00
_cell.angle_beta   90.00
_cell.angle_gamma   90.00
#
_symmetry.space_group_name_H-M   'P 1'
#
loop_
_entity.id
_entity.type
_entity.pdbx_description
1 polymer ?
#
loop_
_entity_poly.entity_id
_entity_poly.type
_entity_poly.pdbx_seq_one_letter_code
_entity_poly.pdbx_strand_id
1 'polypeptide(L)'
;MRKAFLALIFAAAVHAQSPEVKLAPPPAPLGVPKPGPVSDAPYAPQPILPGGVVIPLYPPGSPFLNMARAHEAEVYSMGQAAPGRINSIVNIHNPSIEVHLVDRGLNTGAAVILVAVGGHNSLNVGSESADFVPFFYNYGVNTVILRSRLRRDGYNPQVDEVNDALQSIRMVRAYAAEWRVDPHKIGIMGFSAGAELAAAAAVLFDDFDKKNSVADPLAGVTARPDFVGIIYPGPSPFAKNRTAPPIPRNVPPAFVVCGGSGDRVHAVWAIEYFSAMLNIGVPNIEMHIYGNGRHPGDALGDGSHMTGGLTDRNDTPYGTWQFRFIDWFRDLGFLQKPGVETKAERDVASYLSQPAGPGH
;
A
#
# COMPACT_ATOMS: atom_id res chain seq x y z
N MET A 1 53.25 68.80 4.20
CA MET A 1 51.85 68.58 3.91
C MET A 1 51.74 67.68 2.68
N ARG A 2 51.57 66.34 2.85
CA ARG A 2 51.40 65.43 1.75
C ARG A 2 49.90 65.05 1.72
N LYS A 3 49.18 65.36 0.66
CA LYS A 3 47.81 65.00 0.42
C LYS A 3 47.80 63.56 -0.19
N ALA A 4 47.22 62.61 0.50
CA ALA A 4 46.95 61.29 -0.02
C ALA A 4 45.61 61.32 -0.78
N PHE A 5 45.63 60.92 -2.04
CA PHE A 5 44.42 60.67 -2.85
C PHE A 5 43.99 59.22 -2.63
N LEU A 6 42.80 59.04 -2.10
CA LEU A 6 42.16 57.73 -1.96
C LEU A 6 41.32 57.46 -3.23
N ALA A 7 41.75 56.54 -4.07
CA ALA A 7 40.97 56.08 -5.22
C ALA A 7 39.99 55.02 -4.81
N LEU A 8 38.68 55.28 -4.87
CA LEU A 8 37.61 54.29 -4.72
C LEU A 8 37.45 53.50 -6.02
N ILE A 9 37.78 52.23 -5.97
CA ILE A 9 37.49 51.31 -7.08
C ILE A 9 36.05 50.77 -6.87
N PHE A 10 35.13 51.19 -7.72
CA PHE A 10 33.79 50.57 -7.82
C PHE A 10 33.92 49.26 -8.61
N ALA A 11 33.80 48.12 -7.93
CA ALA A 11 33.62 46.84 -8.58
C ALA A 11 32.14 46.68 -8.98
N ALA A 12 31.87 46.78 -10.28
CA ALA A 12 30.55 46.43 -10.82
C ALA A 12 30.37 44.92 -10.76
N ALA A 13 29.51 44.45 -9.87
CA ALA A 13 29.08 43.05 -9.86
C ALA A 13 28.19 42.79 -11.07
N VAL A 14 28.72 42.10 -12.07
CA VAL A 14 27.94 41.58 -13.18
C VAL A 14 27.12 40.40 -12.65
N HIS A 15 25.84 40.64 -12.39
CA HIS A 15 24.90 39.53 -12.10
C HIS A 15 24.69 38.76 -13.42
N ALA A 16 25.37 37.63 -13.58
CA ALA A 16 25.04 36.67 -14.61
C ALA A 16 23.65 36.11 -14.29
N GLN A 17 22.63 36.53 -15.03
CA GLN A 17 21.31 35.92 -14.99
C GLN A 17 21.47 34.47 -15.41
N SER A 18 21.10 33.53 -14.50
CA SER A 18 21.01 32.13 -14.85
C SER A 18 20.04 31.95 -16.02
N PRO A 19 20.36 31.13 -17.02
CA PRO A 19 19.45 30.91 -18.14
C PRO A 19 18.10 30.43 -17.60
N GLU A 20 17.03 31.11 -18.02
CA GLU A 20 15.67 30.78 -17.69
C GLU A 20 15.36 29.37 -18.23
N VAL A 21 15.31 28.39 -17.36
CA VAL A 21 14.96 27.02 -17.72
C VAL A 21 13.46 27.00 -18.05
N LYS A 22 13.12 27.03 -19.35
CA LYS A 22 11.73 26.78 -19.78
C LYS A 22 11.36 25.36 -19.44
N LEU A 23 10.60 25.20 -18.37
CA LEU A 23 9.97 23.91 -18.06
C LEU A 23 8.99 23.55 -19.18
N ALA A 24 9.00 22.27 -19.58
CA ALA A 24 7.97 21.76 -20.47
C ALA A 24 6.60 21.97 -19.82
N PRO A 25 5.54 22.29 -20.59
CA PRO A 25 4.21 22.38 -20.05
C PRO A 25 3.84 21.05 -19.37
N PRO A 26 3.10 21.07 -18.23
CA PRO A 26 2.66 19.84 -17.59
C PRO A 26 1.85 19.01 -18.59
N PRO A 27 1.94 17.66 -18.52
CA PRO A 27 1.14 16.79 -19.37
C PRO A 27 -0.36 17.08 -19.16
N ALA A 28 -1.16 16.92 -20.23
CA ALA A 28 -2.61 17.08 -20.14
C ALA A 28 -3.18 16.13 -19.06
N PRO A 29 -4.21 16.57 -18.31
CA PRO A 29 -4.88 15.70 -17.35
C PRO A 29 -5.33 14.40 -18.01
N LEU A 30 -5.13 13.28 -17.32
CA LEU A 30 -5.67 12.00 -17.78
C LEU A 30 -7.20 12.07 -17.78
N GLY A 31 -7.82 11.75 -18.91
CA GLY A 31 -9.25 11.59 -18.99
C GLY A 31 -9.70 10.27 -18.37
N VAL A 32 -11.01 10.08 -18.21
CA VAL A 32 -11.55 8.76 -17.86
C VAL A 32 -11.10 7.76 -18.93
N PRO A 33 -10.44 6.64 -18.56
CA PRO A 33 -10.07 5.62 -19.51
C PRO A 33 -11.30 5.12 -20.27
N LYS A 34 -11.23 5.12 -21.59
CA LYS A 34 -12.32 4.61 -22.42
C LYS A 34 -12.16 3.11 -22.54
N PRO A 35 -13.27 2.35 -22.46
CA PRO A 35 -13.23 0.93 -22.80
C PRO A 35 -12.65 0.74 -24.20
N GLY A 36 -11.76 -0.23 -24.35
CA GLY A 36 -11.31 -0.70 -25.65
C GLY A 36 -12.46 -1.32 -26.45
N PRO A 37 -12.19 -1.76 -27.68
CA PRO A 37 -13.20 -2.51 -28.45
C PRO A 37 -13.66 -3.73 -27.64
N VAL A 38 -14.97 -4.01 -27.68
CA VAL A 38 -15.55 -5.20 -27.02
C VAL A 38 -14.88 -6.44 -27.60
N SER A 39 -14.24 -7.22 -26.75
CA SER A 39 -13.60 -8.48 -27.10
C SER A 39 -13.81 -9.47 -25.96
N ASP A 40 -13.68 -10.78 -26.24
CA ASP A 40 -13.73 -11.82 -25.20
C ASP A 40 -12.41 -11.90 -24.38
N ALA A 41 -11.42 -11.09 -24.72
CA ALA A 41 -10.18 -11.01 -23.95
C ALA A 41 -10.42 -10.33 -22.58
N PRO A 42 -9.67 -10.67 -21.55
CA PRO A 42 -9.73 -9.98 -20.28
C PRO A 42 -9.49 -8.47 -20.45
N TYR A 43 -10.26 -7.67 -19.72
CA TYR A 43 -10.12 -6.20 -19.74
C TYR A 43 -8.71 -5.79 -19.35
N ALA A 44 -8.10 -4.91 -20.14
CA ALA A 44 -6.79 -4.34 -19.88
C ALA A 44 -6.94 -2.94 -19.25
N PRO A 45 -6.79 -2.80 -17.92
CA PRO A 45 -6.98 -1.52 -17.26
C PRO A 45 -5.86 -0.53 -17.59
N GLN A 46 -6.21 0.76 -17.59
CA GLN A 46 -5.25 1.84 -17.77
C GLN A 46 -4.57 2.21 -16.44
N PRO A 47 -3.36 2.75 -16.45
CA PRO A 47 -2.70 3.22 -15.23
C PRO A 47 -3.53 4.29 -14.49
N ILE A 48 -3.51 4.24 -13.16
CA ILE A 48 -4.08 5.27 -12.28
C ILE A 48 -3.22 6.54 -12.32
N LEU A 49 -1.91 6.36 -12.36
CA LEU A 49 -0.96 7.45 -12.45
C LEU A 49 -0.06 7.31 -13.69
N PRO A 50 0.39 8.45 -14.26
CA PRO A 50 1.35 8.42 -15.36
C PRO A 50 2.62 7.63 -15.01
N GLY A 51 3.07 6.80 -15.94
CA GLY A 51 4.28 5.97 -15.76
C GLY A 51 4.05 4.66 -15.01
N GLY A 52 2.83 4.41 -14.50
CA GLY A 52 2.46 3.13 -13.91
C GLY A 52 2.44 1.99 -14.94
N VAL A 53 2.92 0.83 -14.56
CA VAL A 53 2.86 -0.39 -15.36
C VAL A 53 1.82 -1.32 -14.77
N VAL A 54 0.75 -1.60 -15.54
CA VAL A 54 -0.37 -2.44 -15.08
C VAL A 54 -0.14 -3.88 -15.53
N ILE A 55 -0.24 -4.82 -14.57
CA ILE A 55 -0.01 -6.24 -14.80
C ILE A 55 -1.16 -7.03 -14.17
N PRO A 56 -1.92 -7.85 -14.96
CA PRO A 56 -2.95 -8.73 -14.41
C PRO A 56 -2.37 -9.73 -13.40
N LEU A 57 -3.08 -10.01 -12.32
CA LEU A 57 -2.66 -10.96 -11.28
C LEU A 57 -2.67 -12.41 -11.76
N TYR A 58 -3.56 -12.73 -12.68
CA TYR A 58 -3.77 -14.09 -13.15
C TYR A 58 -3.69 -14.15 -14.68
N PRO A 59 -3.08 -15.21 -15.25
CA PRO A 59 -3.07 -15.38 -16.69
C PRO A 59 -4.49 -15.66 -17.23
N PRO A 60 -4.76 -15.35 -18.50
CA PRO A 60 -6.02 -15.72 -19.12
C PRO A 60 -6.31 -17.22 -18.99
N GLY A 61 -7.56 -17.55 -18.63
CA GLY A 61 -7.96 -18.94 -18.41
C GLY A 61 -7.62 -19.50 -17.02
N SER A 62 -7.06 -18.68 -16.14
CA SER A 62 -6.84 -19.08 -14.75
C SER A 62 -8.14 -19.47 -14.05
N PRO A 63 -8.15 -20.56 -13.24
CA PRO A 63 -9.32 -20.96 -12.46
C PRO A 63 -9.72 -19.92 -11.40
N PHE A 64 -8.86 -18.96 -11.12
CA PHE A 64 -9.15 -17.85 -10.18
C PHE A 64 -9.90 -16.69 -10.85
N LEU A 65 -10.06 -16.70 -12.18
CA LEU A 65 -10.80 -15.67 -12.91
C LEU A 65 -12.23 -16.14 -13.25
N ASN A 66 -13.18 -15.24 -13.06
CA ASN A 66 -14.49 -15.41 -13.67
C ASN A 66 -14.41 -14.96 -15.15
N MET A 67 -14.09 -15.91 -16.02
CA MET A 67 -13.90 -15.61 -17.46
C MET A 67 -15.14 -15.03 -18.15
N ALA A 68 -16.34 -15.33 -17.62
CA ALA A 68 -17.58 -14.75 -18.17
C ALA A 68 -17.67 -13.23 -17.96
N ARG A 69 -16.95 -12.71 -16.96
CA ARG A 69 -16.92 -11.28 -16.60
C ARG A 69 -15.56 -10.61 -16.77
N ALA A 70 -14.50 -11.34 -16.99
CA ALA A 70 -13.14 -10.80 -17.05
C ALA A 70 -12.93 -9.71 -18.13
N HIS A 71 -13.80 -9.69 -19.16
CA HIS A 71 -13.79 -8.69 -20.22
C HIS A 71 -14.55 -7.40 -19.89
N GLU A 72 -15.31 -7.37 -18.80
CA GLU A 72 -16.07 -6.19 -18.39
C GLU A 72 -15.11 -5.06 -17.98
N ALA A 73 -15.39 -3.84 -18.46
CA ALA A 73 -14.56 -2.68 -18.18
C ALA A 73 -14.72 -2.19 -16.73
N GLU A 74 -13.61 -1.78 -16.13
CA GLU A 74 -13.62 -1.04 -14.87
C GLU A 74 -14.42 0.27 -15.00
N VAL A 75 -15.03 0.71 -13.90
CA VAL A 75 -15.76 1.99 -13.83
C VAL A 75 -15.01 2.92 -12.88
N TYR A 76 -14.66 4.09 -13.39
CA TYR A 76 -13.85 5.09 -12.71
C TYR A 76 -14.70 6.25 -12.20
N SER A 77 -14.48 6.67 -10.95
CA SER A 77 -14.98 7.94 -10.40
C SER A 77 -13.85 8.96 -10.41
N MET A 78 -14.09 10.11 -11.04
CA MET A 78 -13.07 11.15 -11.18
C MET A 78 -13.19 12.20 -10.09
N GLY A 79 -12.05 12.75 -9.67
CA GLY A 79 -12.00 13.84 -8.69
C GLY A 79 -12.52 15.15 -9.26
N GLN A 80 -13.49 15.76 -8.59
CA GLN A 80 -14.04 17.05 -9.00
C GLN A 80 -13.03 18.20 -8.76
N ALA A 81 -12.32 18.15 -7.64
CA ALA A 81 -11.35 19.17 -7.24
C ALA A 81 -10.00 19.07 -7.98
N ALA A 82 -9.69 17.93 -8.59
CA ALA A 82 -8.45 17.67 -9.30
C ALA A 82 -8.75 17.00 -10.64
N PRO A 83 -8.92 17.78 -11.72
CA PRO A 83 -9.19 17.22 -13.05
C PRO A 83 -8.15 16.17 -13.47
N GLY A 84 -8.63 15.04 -13.99
CA GLY A 84 -7.78 13.92 -14.39
C GLY A 84 -7.38 12.96 -13.25
N ARG A 85 -7.70 13.28 -12.02
CA ARG A 85 -7.46 12.39 -10.88
C ARG A 85 -8.55 11.34 -10.77
N ILE A 86 -8.16 10.07 -10.72
CA ILE A 86 -9.06 8.97 -10.40
C ILE A 86 -9.21 8.90 -8.88
N ASN A 87 -10.43 9.02 -8.37
CA ASN A 87 -10.72 8.89 -6.94
C ASN A 87 -10.97 7.44 -6.55
N SER A 88 -11.81 6.75 -7.31
CA SER A 88 -12.14 5.36 -7.01
C SER A 88 -12.43 4.54 -8.26
N ILE A 89 -12.33 3.22 -8.10
CA ILE A 89 -12.55 2.22 -9.16
C ILE A 89 -13.51 1.16 -8.62
N VAL A 90 -14.41 0.68 -9.49
CA VAL A 90 -15.32 -0.45 -9.25
C VAL A 90 -15.45 -1.30 -10.49
N ASN A 91 -16.21 -2.40 -10.43
CA ASN A 91 -16.42 -3.35 -11.52
C ASN A 91 -15.10 -4.02 -11.96
N ILE A 92 -14.39 -4.58 -10.99
CA ILE A 92 -13.08 -5.20 -11.22
C ILE A 92 -13.26 -6.71 -11.34
N HIS A 93 -13.04 -7.24 -12.54
CA HIS A 93 -13.17 -8.67 -12.88
C HIS A 93 -11.87 -9.28 -13.40
N ASN A 94 -10.92 -8.45 -13.78
CA ASN A 94 -9.54 -8.84 -14.09
C ASN A 94 -8.58 -8.14 -13.11
N PRO A 95 -8.44 -8.68 -11.86
CA PRO A 95 -7.63 -8.03 -10.83
C PRO A 95 -6.17 -7.88 -11.29
N SER A 96 -5.56 -6.78 -10.91
CA SER A 96 -4.23 -6.39 -11.41
C SER A 96 -3.43 -5.63 -10.36
N ILE A 97 -2.16 -5.47 -10.62
CA ILE A 97 -1.29 -4.52 -9.89
C ILE A 97 -0.83 -3.41 -10.83
N GLU A 98 -0.64 -2.22 -10.29
CA GLU A 98 0.02 -1.12 -10.97
C GLU A 98 1.32 -0.78 -10.24
N VAL A 99 2.44 -0.86 -10.96
CA VAL A 99 3.79 -0.79 -10.40
C VAL A 99 4.41 0.59 -10.67
N HIS A 100 4.93 1.22 -9.62
CA HIS A 100 5.66 2.48 -9.65
C HIS A 100 7.04 2.27 -9.01
N LEU A 101 8.08 2.28 -9.83
CA LEU A 101 9.45 2.02 -9.38
C LEU A 101 10.19 3.32 -9.08
N VAL A 102 11.05 3.25 -8.09
CA VAL A 102 11.94 4.36 -7.70
C VAL A 102 13.20 4.34 -8.57
N ASP A 103 13.73 5.53 -8.85
CA ASP A 103 14.99 5.68 -9.56
C ASP A 103 16.13 4.94 -8.86
N ARG A 104 17.02 4.34 -9.66
CA ARG A 104 18.10 3.47 -9.17
C ARG A 104 18.92 4.09 -8.03
N GLY A 105 19.17 5.39 -8.08
CA GLY A 105 19.99 6.10 -7.09
C GLY A 105 19.33 6.25 -5.72
N LEU A 106 18.01 6.20 -5.66
CA LEU A 106 17.21 6.36 -4.44
C LEU A 106 16.69 5.03 -3.89
N ASN A 107 16.63 3.98 -4.73
CA ASN A 107 15.93 2.74 -4.44
C ASN A 107 16.55 1.97 -3.25
N THR A 108 15.77 1.76 -2.22
CA THR A 108 16.12 0.94 -1.04
C THR A 108 15.87 -0.56 -1.26
N GLY A 109 15.23 -0.93 -2.36
CA GLY A 109 14.73 -2.27 -2.62
C GLY A 109 13.40 -2.59 -1.94
N ALA A 110 12.94 -1.79 -1.00
CA ALA A 110 11.65 -2.02 -0.37
C ALA A 110 10.49 -1.77 -1.36
N ALA A 111 9.44 -2.58 -1.26
CA ALA A 111 8.20 -2.41 -2.00
C ALA A 111 6.99 -2.49 -1.07
N VAL A 112 6.06 -1.56 -1.22
CA VAL A 112 4.80 -1.50 -0.49
C VAL A 112 3.64 -1.72 -1.46
N ILE A 113 2.81 -2.74 -1.20
CA ILE A 113 1.58 -3.00 -1.93
C ILE A 113 0.45 -2.28 -1.20
N LEU A 114 -0.22 -1.34 -1.86
CA LEU A 114 -1.29 -0.51 -1.31
C LEU A 114 -2.66 -1.11 -1.65
N VAL A 115 -3.50 -1.29 -0.63
CA VAL A 115 -4.81 -1.94 -0.71
C VAL A 115 -5.88 -0.96 -0.23
N ALA A 116 -6.45 -0.23 -1.17
CA ALA A 116 -7.36 0.90 -0.94
C ALA A 116 -8.84 0.49 -0.95
N VAL A 117 -9.23 -0.56 -0.24
CA VAL A 117 -10.60 -1.09 -0.29
C VAL A 117 -11.49 -0.37 0.71
N GLY A 118 -12.48 0.39 0.20
CA GLY A 118 -13.51 1.07 0.98
C GLY A 118 -14.75 0.18 1.17
N GLY A 119 -14.91 -0.41 2.37
CA GLY A 119 -16.09 -1.22 2.74
C GLY A 119 -16.40 -2.40 1.81
N HIS A 120 -15.43 -2.89 1.04
CA HIS A 120 -15.60 -3.88 -0.03
C HIS A 120 -16.55 -3.43 -1.15
N ASN A 121 -16.75 -2.11 -1.30
CA ASN A 121 -17.67 -1.53 -2.28
C ASN A 121 -16.95 -0.70 -3.36
N SER A 122 -15.72 -0.24 -3.10
CA SER A 122 -14.92 0.54 -4.05
C SER A 122 -13.44 0.42 -3.71
N LEU A 123 -12.57 0.69 -4.67
CA LEU A 123 -11.17 0.97 -4.41
C LEU A 123 -10.98 2.50 -4.36
N ASN A 124 -10.64 3.05 -3.21
CA ASN A 124 -10.43 4.49 -2.99
C ASN A 124 -9.00 4.90 -3.40
N VAL A 125 -8.62 4.54 -4.62
CA VAL A 125 -7.23 4.62 -5.12
C VAL A 125 -6.65 6.03 -5.12
N GLY A 126 -7.48 7.06 -5.12
CA GLY A 126 -6.99 8.45 -5.08
C GLY A 126 -6.22 8.75 -3.80
N SER A 127 -6.90 8.70 -2.66
CA SER A 127 -6.33 9.07 -1.36
C SER A 127 -5.51 7.94 -0.70
N GLU A 128 -5.89 6.70 -0.91
CA GLU A 128 -5.30 5.54 -0.22
C GLU A 128 -4.28 4.78 -1.07
N SER A 129 -3.97 5.26 -2.29
CA SER A 129 -2.93 4.69 -3.14
C SER A 129 -2.16 5.76 -3.90
N ALA A 130 -2.78 6.49 -4.82
CA ALA A 130 -2.09 7.44 -5.70
C ALA A 130 -1.31 8.51 -4.93
N ASP A 131 -1.85 9.03 -3.83
CA ASP A 131 -1.18 10.04 -3.00
C ASP A 131 0.05 9.47 -2.28
N PHE A 132 0.10 8.17 -2.02
CA PHE A 132 1.24 7.51 -1.38
C PHE A 132 2.40 7.25 -2.34
N VAL A 133 2.18 7.20 -3.66
CA VAL A 133 3.26 6.96 -4.63
C VAL A 133 4.37 8.01 -4.49
N PRO A 134 4.12 9.33 -4.59
CA PRO A 134 5.16 10.33 -4.38
C PRO A 134 5.67 10.38 -2.93
N PHE A 135 4.83 10.04 -1.94
CA PHE A 135 5.27 9.98 -0.55
C PHE A 135 6.35 8.91 -0.37
N PHE A 136 6.10 7.67 -0.78
CA PHE A 136 7.04 6.57 -0.65
C PHE A 136 8.25 6.73 -1.58
N TYR A 137 8.06 7.31 -2.77
CA TYR A 137 9.17 7.62 -3.69
C TYR A 137 10.26 8.45 -2.99
N ASN A 138 9.88 9.47 -2.21
CA ASN A 138 10.82 10.32 -1.48
C ASN A 138 11.64 9.58 -0.40
N TYR A 139 11.22 8.39 0.00
CA TYR A 139 11.95 7.52 0.92
C TYR A 139 12.63 6.35 0.21
N GLY A 140 12.62 6.32 -1.11
CA GLY A 140 13.25 5.26 -1.89
C GLY A 140 12.50 3.94 -1.89
N VAL A 141 11.19 3.96 -1.62
CA VAL A 141 10.32 2.78 -1.52
C VAL A 141 9.48 2.65 -2.79
N ASN A 142 9.56 1.51 -3.45
CA ASN A 142 8.73 1.18 -4.62
C ASN A 142 7.28 1.01 -4.18
N THR A 143 6.34 1.45 -5.01
CA THR A 143 4.92 1.40 -4.69
C THR A 143 4.18 0.55 -5.70
N VAL A 144 3.29 -0.30 -5.22
CA VAL A 144 2.43 -1.16 -6.03
C VAL A 144 0.99 -0.93 -5.61
N ILE A 145 0.12 -0.55 -6.53
CA ILE A 145 -1.30 -0.35 -6.25
C ILE A 145 -2.04 -1.63 -6.63
N LEU A 146 -2.73 -2.24 -5.68
CA LEU A 146 -3.56 -3.41 -5.93
C LEU A 146 -4.96 -2.99 -6.39
N ARG A 147 -5.40 -3.53 -7.52
CA ARG A 147 -6.78 -3.53 -7.97
C ARG A 147 -7.39 -4.90 -7.71
N SER A 148 -7.89 -5.09 -6.48
CA SER A 148 -8.56 -6.33 -6.10
C SER A 148 -10.01 -6.35 -6.56
N ARG A 149 -10.56 -7.54 -6.68
CA ARG A 149 -12.01 -7.76 -6.83
C ARG A 149 -12.77 -7.20 -5.61
N LEU A 150 -14.08 -7.02 -5.73
CA LEU A 150 -14.90 -6.38 -4.69
C LEU A 150 -16.18 -7.18 -4.41
N ARG A 151 -16.61 -7.21 -3.15
CA ARG A 151 -17.89 -7.81 -2.73
C ARG A 151 -19.08 -7.22 -3.51
N ARG A 152 -19.08 -5.91 -3.74
CA ARG A 152 -20.16 -5.27 -4.51
C ARG A 152 -20.32 -5.87 -5.91
N ASP A 153 -19.24 -6.38 -6.49
CA ASP A 153 -19.21 -6.98 -7.83
C ASP A 153 -19.47 -8.50 -7.80
N GLY A 154 -19.85 -9.04 -6.63
CA GLY A 154 -20.25 -10.43 -6.43
C GLY A 154 -19.14 -11.35 -5.92
N TYR A 155 -18.01 -10.83 -5.48
CA TYR A 155 -16.89 -11.62 -4.95
C TYR A 155 -16.92 -11.75 -3.42
N ASN A 156 -16.29 -12.82 -2.92
CA ASN A 156 -16.17 -13.05 -1.49
C ASN A 156 -14.93 -12.35 -0.91
N PRO A 157 -15.07 -11.38 0.01
CA PRO A 157 -13.93 -10.66 0.57
C PRO A 157 -12.91 -11.56 1.27
N GLN A 158 -13.37 -12.60 1.95
CA GLN A 158 -12.51 -13.50 2.73
C GLN A 158 -11.81 -14.55 1.87
N VAL A 159 -12.17 -14.67 0.60
CA VAL A 159 -11.59 -15.63 -0.35
C VAL A 159 -10.99 -14.89 -1.54
N ASP A 160 -11.82 -14.22 -2.35
CA ASP A 160 -11.39 -13.65 -3.61
C ASP A 160 -10.49 -12.43 -3.42
N GLU A 161 -10.90 -11.49 -2.56
CA GLU A 161 -10.11 -10.27 -2.31
C GLU A 161 -8.81 -10.61 -1.54
N VAL A 162 -8.86 -11.56 -0.58
CA VAL A 162 -7.65 -12.05 0.13
C VAL A 162 -6.71 -12.77 -0.83
N ASN A 163 -7.22 -13.59 -1.74
CA ASN A 163 -6.39 -14.26 -2.74
C ASN A 163 -5.71 -13.25 -3.67
N ASP A 164 -6.40 -12.18 -4.07
CA ASP A 164 -5.81 -11.10 -4.87
C ASP A 164 -4.67 -10.40 -4.12
N ALA A 165 -4.85 -10.14 -2.83
CA ALA A 165 -3.81 -9.56 -1.99
C ALA A 165 -2.58 -10.47 -1.87
N LEU A 166 -2.77 -11.76 -1.61
CA LEU A 166 -1.70 -12.74 -1.50
C LEU A 166 -0.99 -12.97 -2.84
N GLN A 167 -1.74 -13.04 -3.94
CA GLN A 167 -1.17 -13.18 -5.29
C GLN A 167 -0.35 -11.96 -5.69
N SER A 168 -0.75 -10.75 -5.27
CA SER A 168 0.02 -9.53 -5.53
C SER A 168 1.40 -9.58 -4.87
N ILE A 169 1.51 -10.12 -3.65
CA ILE A 169 2.80 -10.30 -2.96
C ILE A 169 3.68 -11.30 -3.71
N ARG A 170 3.12 -12.44 -4.15
CA ARG A 170 3.84 -13.41 -4.98
C ARG A 170 4.37 -12.78 -6.25
N MET A 171 3.53 -12.02 -6.95
CA MET A 171 3.91 -11.38 -8.20
C MET A 171 5.05 -10.39 -8.00
N VAL A 172 4.98 -9.51 -7.01
CA VAL A 172 6.07 -8.57 -6.71
C VAL A 172 7.36 -9.34 -6.38
N ARG A 173 7.28 -10.42 -5.62
CA ARG A 173 8.45 -11.24 -5.26
C ARG A 173 9.03 -12.00 -6.45
N ALA A 174 8.19 -12.51 -7.35
CA ALA A 174 8.64 -13.20 -8.56
C ALA A 174 9.39 -12.25 -9.51
N TYR A 175 8.95 -11.02 -9.63
CA TYR A 175 9.58 -9.99 -10.47
C TYR A 175 10.61 -9.12 -9.71
N ALA A 176 10.97 -9.47 -8.49
CA ALA A 176 11.81 -8.65 -7.62
C ALA A 176 13.15 -8.27 -8.29
N ALA A 177 13.83 -9.23 -8.92
CA ALA A 177 15.10 -8.98 -9.60
C ALA A 177 14.96 -8.01 -10.78
N GLU A 178 13.92 -8.16 -11.60
CA GLU A 178 13.64 -7.30 -12.74
C GLU A 178 13.32 -5.87 -12.30
N TRP A 179 12.52 -5.73 -11.25
CA TRP A 179 12.09 -4.44 -10.73
C TRP A 179 13.07 -3.82 -9.71
N ARG A 180 14.19 -4.49 -9.45
CA ARG A 180 15.18 -4.07 -8.45
C ARG A 180 14.56 -3.90 -7.06
N VAL A 181 13.62 -4.76 -6.76
CA VAL A 181 13.03 -4.95 -5.43
C VAL A 181 13.85 -6.01 -4.69
N ASP A 182 14.05 -5.83 -3.41
CA ASP A 182 14.63 -6.84 -2.53
C ASP A 182 13.53 -7.83 -2.14
N PRO A 183 13.66 -9.13 -2.46
CA PRO A 183 12.61 -10.13 -2.19
C PRO A 183 12.31 -10.31 -0.69
N HIS A 184 13.14 -9.76 0.19
CA HIS A 184 12.99 -9.76 1.65
C HIS A 184 12.44 -8.44 2.20
N LYS A 185 12.00 -7.51 1.34
CA LYS A 185 11.49 -6.19 1.72
C LYS A 185 10.15 -5.87 1.04
N ILE A 186 9.30 -6.86 0.88
CA ILE A 186 8.00 -6.74 0.21
C ILE A 186 6.89 -6.82 1.27
N GLY A 187 6.15 -5.74 1.43
CA GLY A 187 5.02 -5.73 2.36
C GLY A 187 3.74 -5.23 1.74
N ILE A 188 2.68 -5.31 2.54
CA ILE A 188 1.34 -4.89 2.16
C ILE A 188 0.80 -3.91 3.19
N MET A 189 0.19 -2.81 2.71
CA MET A 189 -0.45 -1.81 3.55
C MET A 189 -1.88 -1.62 3.08
N GLY A 190 -2.82 -1.88 3.98
CA GLY A 190 -4.24 -1.74 3.69
C GLY A 190 -4.91 -0.66 4.51
N PHE A 191 -6.00 -0.13 3.97
CA PHE A 191 -6.81 0.94 4.54
C PHE A 191 -8.25 0.46 4.70
N SER A 192 -8.85 0.67 5.86
CA SER A 192 -10.23 0.26 6.16
C SER A 192 -10.47 -1.22 5.85
N ALA A 193 -11.38 -1.57 4.93
CA ALA A 193 -11.56 -2.94 4.47
C ALA A 193 -10.30 -3.52 3.79
N GLY A 194 -9.46 -2.68 3.17
CA GLY A 194 -8.15 -3.11 2.67
C GLY A 194 -7.19 -3.54 3.77
N ALA A 195 -7.32 -2.98 4.97
CA ALA A 195 -6.55 -3.41 6.13
C ALA A 195 -7.00 -4.79 6.67
N GLU A 196 -8.25 -5.19 6.45
CA GLU A 196 -8.68 -6.59 6.67
C GLU A 196 -7.89 -7.55 5.78
N LEU A 197 -7.68 -7.17 4.50
CA LEU A 197 -6.93 -7.99 3.56
C LEU A 197 -5.44 -8.05 3.94
N ALA A 198 -4.85 -6.94 4.38
CA ALA A 198 -3.47 -6.91 4.87
C ALA A 198 -3.30 -7.78 6.14
N ALA A 199 -4.24 -7.68 7.09
CA ALA A 199 -4.26 -8.51 8.29
C ALA A 199 -4.46 -10.01 7.97
N ALA A 200 -5.30 -10.34 6.99
CA ALA A 200 -5.47 -11.69 6.50
C ALA A 200 -4.21 -12.22 5.81
N ALA A 201 -3.57 -11.40 4.97
CA ALA A 201 -2.34 -11.79 4.29
C ALA A 201 -1.21 -12.10 5.27
N ALA A 202 -1.15 -11.41 6.42
CA ALA A 202 -0.16 -11.67 7.46
C ALA A 202 -0.22 -13.09 8.06
N VAL A 203 -1.37 -13.77 7.98
CA VAL A 203 -1.58 -15.06 8.67
C VAL A 203 -2.08 -16.19 7.76
N LEU A 204 -2.59 -15.89 6.56
CA LEU A 204 -3.14 -16.88 5.65
C LEU A 204 -2.21 -17.27 4.49
N PHE A 205 -1.01 -16.68 4.42
CA PHE A 205 -0.06 -16.93 3.32
C PHE A 205 0.36 -18.40 3.22
N ASP A 206 0.58 -19.11 4.34
CA ASP A 206 0.96 -20.52 4.34
C ASP A 206 -0.13 -21.42 3.74
N ASP A 207 -1.37 -21.15 4.06
CA ASP A 207 -2.51 -21.89 3.52
C ASP A 207 -2.73 -21.59 2.04
N PHE A 208 -2.51 -20.33 1.64
CA PHE A 208 -2.54 -19.92 0.25
C PHE A 208 -1.43 -20.59 -0.55
N ASP A 209 -0.21 -20.61 -0.02
CA ASP A 209 0.95 -21.23 -0.68
C ASP A 209 0.76 -22.74 -0.88
N LYS A 210 0.17 -23.43 0.08
CA LYS A 210 -0.13 -24.86 -0.01
C LYS A 210 -1.24 -25.19 -1.01
N LYS A 211 -2.32 -24.39 -1.02
CA LYS A 211 -3.50 -24.66 -1.86
C LYS A 211 -3.29 -24.36 -3.33
N ASN A 212 -2.49 -23.35 -3.65
CA ASN A 212 -2.34 -22.82 -5.01
C ASN A 212 -1.11 -23.37 -5.75
N SER A 213 -0.54 -24.49 -5.30
CA SER A 213 0.70 -25.05 -5.85
C SER A 213 0.56 -25.68 -7.25
N VAL A 214 -0.65 -26.02 -7.71
CA VAL A 214 -0.81 -26.88 -8.90
C VAL A 214 -1.23 -26.12 -10.17
N ALA A 215 -1.86 -24.96 -10.06
CA ALA A 215 -2.41 -24.23 -11.21
C ALA A 215 -1.88 -22.81 -11.38
N ASP A 216 -0.98 -22.35 -10.51
CA ASP A 216 -0.41 -21.02 -10.54
C ASP A 216 1.02 -21.06 -11.10
N PRO A 217 1.33 -20.30 -12.17
CA PRO A 217 2.71 -20.16 -12.66
C PRO A 217 3.71 -19.67 -11.60
N LEU A 218 3.23 -19.01 -10.55
CA LEU A 218 4.03 -18.53 -9.42
C LEU A 218 4.05 -19.51 -8.24
N ALA A 219 3.58 -20.74 -8.41
CA ALA A 219 3.70 -21.79 -7.40
C ALA A 219 5.18 -21.95 -7.00
N GLY A 220 5.45 -21.97 -5.70
CA GLY A 220 6.81 -22.00 -5.16
C GLY A 220 7.38 -20.62 -4.80
N VAL A 221 6.74 -19.53 -5.20
CA VAL A 221 7.01 -18.18 -4.66
C VAL A 221 6.08 -17.94 -3.47
N THR A 222 6.64 -17.63 -2.30
CA THR A 222 5.79 -17.41 -1.13
C THR A 222 5.01 -16.10 -1.19
N ALA A 223 3.75 -16.16 -0.73
CA ALA A 223 2.89 -15.01 -0.53
C ALA A 223 3.11 -14.32 0.84
N ARG A 224 4.07 -14.77 1.65
CA ARG A 224 4.37 -14.16 2.94
C ARG A 224 4.82 -12.70 2.77
N PRO A 225 4.14 -11.71 3.35
CA PRO A 225 4.66 -10.35 3.38
C PRO A 225 5.82 -10.24 4.38
N ASP A 226 6.77 -9.34 4.13
CA ASP A 226 7.89 -9.10 5.03
C ASP A 226 7.55 -8.06 6.10
N PHE A 227 6.51 -7.29 5.89
CA PHE A 227 5.86 -6.39 6.85
C PHE A 227 4.41 -6.14 6.45
N VAL A 228 3.58 -5.72 7.41
CA VAL A 228 2.20 -5.28 7.14
C VAL A 228 1.89 -3.93 7.77
N GLY A 229 1.17 -3.07 7.03
CA GLY A 229 0.55 -1.86 7.51
C GLY A 229 -0.97 -2.05 7.62
N ILE A 230 -1.53 -1.82 8.79
CA ILE A 230 -2.95 -2.03 9.10
C ILE A 230 -3.54 -0.70 9.54
N ILE A 231 -4.17 0.02 8.60
CA ILE A 231 -4.58 1.41 8.78
C ILE A 231 -6.09 1.49 8.95
N TYR A 232 -6.57 1.94 10.11
CA TYR A 232 -7.99 2.00 10.54
C TYR A 232 -8.81 0.77 10.08
N PRO A 233 -8.42 -0.44 10.53
CA PRO A 233 -8.88 -1.69 9.95
C PRO A 233 -10.36 -1.98 10.21
N GLY A 234 -11.02 -2.60 9.23
CA GLY A 234 -12.20 -3.41 9.48
C GLY A 234 -11.88 -4.70 10.26
N PRO A 235 -12.86 -5.62 10.43
CA PRO A 235 -12.66 -6.81 11.27
C PRO A 235 -11.60 -7.74 10.70
N SER A 236 -10.51 -7.93 11.44
CA SER A 236 -9.44 -8.85 11.12
C SER A 236 -9.89 -10.33 11.25
N PRO A 237 -9.07 -11.32 10.83
CA PRO A 237 -9.35 -12.72 11.11
C PRO A 237 -9.55 -13.07 12.59
N PHE A 238 -9.11 -12.20 13.51
CA PHE A 238 -9.21 -12.37 14.97
C PHE A 238 -10.37 -11.61 15.61
N ALA A 239 -11.26 -11.01 14.80
CA ALA A 239 -12.45 -10.35 15.32
C ALA A 239 -13.36 -11.36 16.04
N LYS A 240 -14.00 -10.93 17.14
CA LYS A 240 -14.81 -11.79 18.04
C LYS A 240 -15.88 -12.62 17.35
N ASN A 241 -16.40 -12.17 16.22
CA ASN A 241 -17.42 -12.85 15.43
C ASN A 241 -16.86 -13.75 14.32
N ARG A 242 -15.55 -13.97 14.30
CA ARG A 242 -14.85 -14.83 13.33
C ARG A 242 -14.18 -16.02 14.03
N THR A 243 -14.02 -17.11 13.31
CA THR A 243 -13.16 -18.21 13.76
C THR A 243 -11.72 -17.83 13.45
N ALA A 244 -10.93 -17.58 14.49
CA ALA A 244 -9.53 -17.23 14.35
C ALA A 244 -8.74 -18.37 13.66
N PRO A 245 -7.96 -18.06 12.62
CA PRO A 245 -7.05 -19.04 12.04
C PRO A 245 -5.85 -19.28 12.99
N PRO A 246 -5.12 -20.39 12.83
CA PRO A 246 -3.83 -20.55 13.48
C PRO A 246 -2.88 -19.46 13.00
N ILE A 247 -2.07 -18.92 13.91
CA ILE A 247 -1.09 -17.88 13.58
C ILE A 247 0.23 -18.57 13.22
N PRO A 248 0.77 -18.37 12.00
CA PRO A 248 2.07 -18.91 11.63
C PRO A 248 3.18 -18.36 12.53
N ARG A 249 4.16 -19.19 12.88
CA ARG A 249 5.30 -18.70 13.70
C ARG A 249 6.13 -17.61 13.00
N ASN A 250 6.19 -17.63 11.68
CA ASN A 250 6.89 -16.64 10.87
C ASN A 250 6.00 -15.47 10.42
N VAL A 251 4.95 -15.14 11.19
CA VAL A 251 4.12 -13.97 10.91
C VAL A 251 4.98 -12.69 10.83
N PRO A 252 4.70 -11.78 9.90
CA PRO A 252 5.52 -10.58 9.72
C PRO A 252 5.32 -9.55 10.84
N PRO A 253 6.28 -8.62 11.04
CA PRO A 253 6.07 -7.44 11.85
C PRO A 253 4.92 -6.60 11.30
N ALA A 254 4.20 -5.91 12.21
CA ALA A 254 3.01 -5.15 11.87
C ALA A 254 3.02 -3.73 12.46
N PHE A 255 2.63 -2.76 11.64
CA PHE A 255 2.32 -1.40 12.07
C PHE A 255 0.80 -1.20 12.00
N VAL A 256 0.19 -0.89 13.15
CA VAL A 256 -1.26 -0.74 13.29
C VAL A 256 -1.59 0.68 13.72
N VAL A 257 -2.54 1.33 13.04
CA VAL A 257 -2.96 2.69 13.41
C VAL A 257 -4.45 2.88 13.19
N CYS A 258 -5.10 3.61 14.12
CA CYS A 258 -6.51 3.98 13.99
C CYS A 258 -6.83 5.23 14.82
N GLY A 259 -8.01 5.77 14.62
CA GLY A 259 -8.65 6.69 15.55
C GLY A 259 -9.06 5.98 16.83
N GLY A 260 -9.29 6.74 17.89
CA GLY A 260 -9.72 6.21 19.19
C GLY A 260 -11.24 6.34 19.39
N SER A 261 -11.63 7.25 20.28
CA SER A 261 -13.06 7.46 20.61
C SER A 261 -13.88 8.02 19.45
N GLY A 262 -13.25 8.72 18.51
CA GLY A 262 -13.88 9.20 17.29
C GLY A 262 -14.15 8.11 16.25
N ASP A 263 -13.44 6.97 16.36
CA ASP A 263 -13.56 5.79 15.48
C ASP A 263 -13.52 4.48 16.29
N ARG A 264 -14.40 4.39 17.26
CA ARG A 264 -14.37 3.30 18.25
C ARG A 264 -14.45 1.89 17.65
N VAL A 265 -15.18 1.72 16.57
CA VAL A 265 -15.41 0.40 15.96
C VAL A 265 -14.09 -0.12 15.39
N HIS A 266 -13.40 0.69 14.60
CA HIS A 266 -12.13 0.32 13.99
C HIS A 266 -11.01 0.20 15.04
N ALA A 267 -11.06 1.02 16.11
CA ALA A 267 -10.14 0.88 17.25
C ALA A 267 -10.25 -0.49 17.92
N VAL A 268 -11.47 -0.99 18.13
CA VAL A 268 -11.69 -2.33 18.73
C VAL A 268 -11.10 -3.42 17.81
N TRP A 269 -11.35 -3.36 16.52
CA TRP A 269 -10.79 -4.34 15.58
C TRP A 269 -9.26 -4.29 15.48
N ALA A 270 -8.68 -3.09 15.54
CA ALA A 270 -7.22 -2.92 15.63
C ALA A 270 -6.64 -3.58 16.88
N ILE A 271 -7.29 -3.36 18.04
CA ILE A 271 -6.89 -3.95 19.34
C ILE A 271 -7.01 -5.49 19.31
N GLU A 272 -8.05 -6.04 18.70
CA GLU A 272 -8.23 -7.49 18.58
C GLU A 272 -7.07 -8.13 17.78
N TYR A 273 -6.70 -7.55 16.63
CA TYR A 273 -5.53 -8.00 15.87
C TYR A 273 -4.24 -7.87 16.68
N PHE A 274 -3.98 -6.69 17.23
CA PHE A 274 -2.76 -6.41 17.97
C PHE A 274 -2.61 -7.35 19.17
N SER A 275 -3.69 -7.58 19.92
CA SER A 275 -3.70 -8.48 21.07
C SER A 275 -3.41 -9.93 20.68
N ALA A 276 -3.95 -10.40 19.55
CA ALA A 276 -3.67 -11.75 19.06
C ALA A 276 -2.15 -11.92 18.77
N MET A 277 -1.55 -10.96 18.11
CA MET A 277 -0.10 -10.98 17.80
C MET A 277 0.77 -10.84 19.05
N LEU A 278 0.38 -9.94 19.97
CA LEU A 278 1.13 -9.69 21.21
C LEU A 278 1.15 -10.93 22.10
N ASN A 279 0.02 -11.64 22.20
CA ASN A 279 -0.13 -12.82 23.08
C ASN A 279 0.81 -13.98 22.68
N ILE A 280 1.18 -14.08 21.41
CA ILE A 280 2.14 -15.09 20.95
C ILE A 280 3.57 -14.54 20.80
N GLY A 281 3.81 -13.27 21.17
CA GLY A 281 5.13 -12.67 21.20
C GLY A 281 5.73 -12.34 19.84
N VAL A 282 4.88 -12.03 18.82
CA VAL A 282 5.37 -11.60 17.49
C VAL A 282 6.30 -10.39 17.65
N PRO A 283 7.52 -10.43 17.10
CA PRO A 283 8.45 -9.32 17.22
C PRO A 283 8.02 -8.11 16.36
N ASN A 284 8.39 -6.91 16.82
CA ASN A 284 8.27 -5.66 16.06
C ASN A 284 6.82 -5.29 15.66
N ILE A 285 5.84 -5.66 16.49
CA ILE A 285 4.50 -5.11 16.34
C ILE A 285 4.41 -3.75 17.02
N GLU A 286 3.81 -2.77 16.34
CA GLU A 286 3.63 -1.42 16.86
C GLU A 286 2.21 -0.94 16.60
N MET A 287 1.56 -0.29 17.57
CA MET A 287 0.20 0.24 17.41
C MET A 287 0.08 1.66 17.95
N HIS A 288 -0.62 2.51 17.21
CA HIS A 288 -0.98 3.87 17.59
C HIS A 288 -2.49 4.08 17.51
N ILE A 289 -3.07 4.59 18.61
CA ILE A 289 -4.47 5.00 18.68
C ILE A 289 -4.53 6.50 18.96
N TYR A 290 -5.07 7.24 18.01
CA TYR A 290 -5.14 8.71 18.09
C TYR A 290 -6.49 9.16 18.65
N GLY A 291 -6.54 9.53 19.90
CA GLY A 291 -7.62 10.10 20.68
C GLY A 291 -9.00 10.17 20.01
N ASN A 292 -9.31 11.30 19.40
CA ASN A 292 -10.57 11.56 18.70
C ASN A 292 -10.51 11.34 17.18
N GLY A 293 -9.46 10.71 16.66
CA GLY A 293 -9.32 10.40 15.23
C GLY A 293 -10.58 9.74 14.69
N ARG A 294 -11.01 10.15 13.49
CA ARG A 294 -12.23 9.66 12.83
C ARG A 294 -11.94 8.78 11.65
N HIS A 295 -12.90 7.95 11.29
CA HIS A 295 -12.78 7.12 10.09
C HIS A 295 -13.00 7.95 8.81
N PRO A 296 -12.28 7.65 7.70
CA PRO A 296 -12.56 8.27 6.40
C PRO A 296 -14.02 8.08 5.98
N GLY A 297 -14.62 9.14 5.46
CA GLY A 297 -16.03 9.17 5.11
C GLY A 297 -16.96 9.69 6.22
N ASP A 298 -16.49 9.77 7.47
CA ASP A 298 -17.28 10.36 8.56
C ASP A 298 -17.54 11.85 8.30
N ALA A 299 -18.78 12.26 8.59
CA ALA A 299 -19.16 13.66 8.48
C ALA A 299 -18.44 14.52 9.54
N LEU A 300 -17.93 15.67 9.11
CA LEU A 300 -17.38 16.69 9.98
C LEU A 300 -18.44 17.75 10.31
N GLY A 301 -18.24 18.46 11.41
CA GLY A 301 -19.22 19.46 11.87
C GLY A 301 -19.41 20.66 10.94
N ASP A 302 -18.54 20.85 9.96
CA ASP A 302 -18.60 21.89 8.93
C ASP A 302 -19.30 21.44 7.62
N GLY A 303 -19.85 20.22 7.61
CA GLY A 303 -20.51 19.63 6.43
C GLY A 303 -19.57 18.94 5.46
N SER A 304 -18.28 18.94 5.71
CA SER A 304 -17.30 18.12 4.97
C SER A 304 -17.24 16.69 5.52
N HIS A 305 -16.46 15.85 4.86
CA HIS A 305 -16.19 14.47 5.30
C HIS A 305 -14.68 14.25 5.46
N MET A 306 -14.32 13.37 6.39
CA MET A 306 -12.94 12.91 6.53
C MET A 306 -12.47 12.27 5.25
N THR A 307 -11.27 12.62 4.81
CA THR A 307 -10.58 11.96 3.70
C THR A 307 -9.55 10.98 4.26
N GLY A 308 -9.42 9.83 3.63
CA GLY A 308 -8.42 8.84 4.04
C GLY A 308 -7.01 9.12 3.53
N GLY A 309 -6.08 8.28 3.94
CA GLY A 309 -4.70 8.31 3.46
C GLY A 309 -3.90 9.51 3.97
N LEU A 310 -3.10 10.13 3.08
CA LEU A 310 -2.23 11.26 3.43
C LEU A 310 -2.98 12.59 3.59
N THR A 311 -4.20 12.68 3.12
CA THR A 311 -4.98 13.92 3.10
C THR A 311 -5.78 14.15 4.37
N ASP A 312 -5.72 13.23 5.32
CA ASP A 312 -6.46 13.25 6.58
C ASP A 312 -5.91 14.28 7.57
N ARG A 313 -5.70 15.50 7.10
CA ARG A 313 -5.04 16.57 7.86
C ARG A 313 -5.95 17.37 8.76
N ASN A 314 -7.26 17.16 8.63
CA ASN A 314 -8.24 17.85 9.46
C ASN A 314 -8.29 17.27 10.89
N ASP A 315 -7.60 16.14 11.12
CA ASP A 315 -7.52 15.49 12.42
C ASP A 315 -6.03 15.31 12.82
N THR A 316 -5.43 16.40 13.21
CA THR A 316 -4.09 16.43 13.79
C THR A 316 -4.16 16.09 15.27
N PRO A 317 -3.36 15.16 15.81
CA PRO A 317 -2.15 14.55 15.22
C PRO A 317 -2.40 13.29 14.37
N TYR A 318 -3.61 12.77 14.24
CA TYR A 318 -3.89 11.53 13.52
C TYR A 318 -3.40 11.60 12.06
N GLY A 319 -3.63 12.68 11.35
CA GLY A 319 -3.16 12.89 9.98
C GLY A 319 -1.62 12.91 9.82
N THR A 320 -0.85 12.54 10.84
CA THR A 320 0.63 12.46 10.81
C THR A 320 1.16 11.04 10.99
N TRP A 321 0.32 10.03 11.09
CA TRP A 321 0.69 8.65 11.35
C TRP A 321 1.72 8.08 10.34
N GLN A 322 1.68 8.52 9.10
CA GLN A 322 2.58 8.07 8.03
C GLN A 322 4.05 8.39 8.33
N PHE A 323 4.35 9.47 9.06
CA PHE A 323 5.72 9.78 9.47
C PHE A 323 6.22 8.80 10.54
N ARG A 324 5.34 8.40 11.47
CA ARG A 324 5.67 7.35 12.45
C ARG A 324 5.86 5.98 11.78
N PHE A 325 5.08 5.68 10.74
CA PHE A 325 5.31 4.49 9.91
C PHE A 325 6.73 4.51 9.30
N ILE A 326 7.16 5.63 8.74
CA ILE A 326 8.51 5.76 8.16
C ILE A 326 9.61 5.60 9.23
N ASP A 327 9.41 6.10 10.45
CA ASP A 327 10.37 5.90 11.53
C ASP A 327 10.47 4.42 11.92
N TRP A 328 9.34 3.75 12.11
CA TRP A 328 9.26 2.31 12.35
C TRP A 328 9.91 1.51 11.21
N PHE A 329 9.66 1.91 9.96
CA PHE A 329 10.20 1.27 8.77
C PHE A 329 11.73 1.42 8.69
N ARG A 330 12.24 2.58 9.09
CA ARG A 330 13.68 2.86 9.20
C ARG A 330 14.33 2.04 10.32
N ASP A 331 13.71 2.00 11.49
CA ASP A 331 14.21 1.28 12.66
C ASP A 331 14.34 -0.23 12.40
N LEU A 332 13.43 -0.78 11.59
CA LEU A 332 13.46 -2.18 11.18
C LEU A 332 14.41 -2.47 10.00
N GLY A 333 15.04 -1.46 9.42
CA GLY A 333 16.06 -1.63 8.38
C GLY A 333 15.52 -1.70 6.96
N PHE A 334 14.23 -1.47 6.72
CA PHE A 334 13.65 -1.51 5.36
C PHE A 334 14.15 -0.39 4.44
N LEU A 335 14.59 0.75 4.99
CA LEU A 335 15.18 1.85 4.22
C LEU A 335 16.70 1.70 3.97
N GLN A 336 17.31 0.58 4.35
CA GLN A 336 18.69 0.27 3.99
C GLN A 336 18.80 -0.13 2.51
N LYS A 337 20.03 -0.11 1.98
CA LYS A 337 20.28 -0.52 0.57
C LYS A 337 19.80 -1.96 0.31
N PRO A 338 19.44 -2.29 -0.96
CA PRO A 338 19.09 -3.65 -1.32
C PRO A 338 20.18 -4.65 -0.94
N GLY A 339 19.78 -5.86 -0.55
CA GLY A 339 20.70 -6.96 -0.18
C GLY A 339 21.33 -6.83 1.22
N VAL A 340 20.94 -5.83 2.00
CA VAL A 340 21.31 -5.74 3.42
C VAL A 340 20.21 -6.38 4.26
N GLU A 341 20.56 -7.40 5.04
CA GLU A 341 19.63 -8.07 5.96
C GLU A 341 19.00 -7.06 6.91
N THR A 342 17.68 -7.06 6.98
CA THR A 342 16.94 -6.13 7.83
C THR A 342 16.99 -6.53 9.31
N LYS A 343 16.80 -5.57 10.21
CA LYS A 343 16.56 -5.88 11.63
C LYS A 343 15.31 -6.76 11.78
N ALA A 344 14.27 -6.50 10.98
CA ALA A 344 13.05 -7.29 10.99
C ALA A 344 13.32 -8.77 10.71
N GLU A 345 14.13 -9.10 9.71
CA GLU A 345 14.51 -10.50 9.41
C GLU A 345 15.25 -11.16 10.58
N ARG A 346 16.25 -10.48 11.12
CA ARG A 346 17.02 -10.99 12.27
C ARG A 346 16.13 -11.25 13.49
N ASP A 347 15.22 -10.33 13.80
CA ASP A 347 14.33 -10.46 14.94
C ASP A 347 13.33 -11.62 14.76
N VAL A 348 12.78 -11.80 13.54
CA VAL A 348 11.93 -12.96 13.22
C VAL A 348 12.74 -14.25 13.29
N ALA A 349 13.96 -14.30 12.74
CA ALA A 349 14.83 -15.48 12.82
C ALA A 349 15.16 -15.83 14.28
N SER A 350 15.47 -14.82 15.11
CA SER A 350 15.70 -15.00 16.55
C SER A 350 14.46 -15.54 17.26
N TYR A 351 13.28 -15.02 16.96
CA TYR A 351 12.03 -15.51 17.50
C TYR A 351 11.76 -16.97 17.11
N LEU A 352 11.99 -17.32 15.85
CA LEU A 352 11.81 -18.70 15.35
C LEU A 352 12.77 -19.71 15.98
N SER A 353 13.94 -19.28 16.45
CA SER A 353 14.93 -20.15 17.13
C SER A 353 14.52 -20.51 18.56
N GLN A 354 13.56 -19.80 19.15
CA GLN A 354 13.04 -20.08 20.49
C GLN A 354 12.03 -21.22 20.46
N PRO A 355 11.87 -22.00 21.54
CA PRO A 355 10.79 -22.99 21.64
C PRO A 355 9.44 -22.33 21.44
N ALA A 356 8.49 -23.05 20.81
CA ALA A 356 7.13 -22.57 20.70
C ALA A 356 6.52 -22.36 22.09
N GLY A 357 6.05 -21.14 22.36
CA GLY A 357 5.34 -20.83 23.59
C GLY A 357 3.95 -21.48 23.64
N PRO A 358 3.29 -21.53 24.80
CA PRO A 358 1.92 -21.99 24.91
C PRO A 358 1.01 -21.02 24.12
N GLY A 359 0.50 -21.44 22.99
CA GLY A 359 -0.41 -20.67 22.12
C GLY A 359 -0.09 -20.74 20.64
N HIS A 360 0.91 -21.48 20.26
CA HIS A 360 1.22 -21.84 18.86
C HIS A 360 0.61 -23.19 18.48
#